data_d963acc251d914f7ab43cf65d711fad6
#
_entry.id   d963acc251d914f7ab43cf65d711fad6
#
_cell.length_a   1.000
_cell.length_b   1.000
_cell.length_c   1.000
_cell.angle_alpha   90.00
_cell.angle_beta   90.00
_cell.angle_gamma   90.00
#
_symmetry.space_group_name_H-M   'P 1'
#
loop_
_entity.id
_entity.type
_entity.pdbx_description
1 polymer ?
#
loop_
_entity_poly.entity_id
_entity_poly.type
_entity_poly.pdbx_seq_one_letter_code
_entity_poly.pdbx_strand_id
1 'polypeptide(L)'
;MRDFLLFLENRDRFAVGLFRQFLIEETPNRVLIITPTLEQKRWVLEYIRARLSDYQKEILVKSKEEEKRESVKDGLLEKYSFENFVVGKSNELAYKVCYEVSKSPGIYSPLFIYGGVGLGKTHLLHAIGNRAKSLGYKVLYRQANDFSEELIKSLKKGNIEELRGYYSKVDILLLDDVQFLSGKERTQVELFRIFEGLQAKERQIVFVSDRHPKDIEDISQRLLSRFSSGLLLEIGLDEDTKLSIVKHKLLLFGLPVDKRYVDYVMENTGFSVREIEGFIKTIKLTGIKEEPKRERKEEKLLFLVARHFNLRVEDLRKDTKERRISTAKQIAMYFCKTLLNMSYLEIAKLFGKSDHTYALYAIKRVEEKRLGDKKFEYMLQVLEKNVRRVLF
;
A
#
# COMPACT_ATOMS: atom_id res chain seq x y z
N MET A 1 -40.46 11.69 11.13
CA MET A 1 -40.79 10.23 11.23
C MET A 1 -42.24 9.96 11.64
N ARG A 2 -42.85 10.84 12.43
CA ARG A 2 -44.26 10.61 12.91
C ARG A 2 -45.33 10.84 11.87
N ASP A 3 -45.20 11.87 11.01
CA ASP A 3 -46.29 12.28 10.10
C ASP A 3 -46.50 11.29 8.95
N PHE A 4 -45.40 10.80 8.29
CA PHE A 4 -45.50 9.87 7.20
C PHE A 4 -46.06 8.50 7.62
N LEU A 5 -45.58 7.96 8.76
CA LEU A 5 -46.09 6.68 9.27
C LEU A 5 -47.53 6.80 9.81
N LEU A 6 -47.87 7.92 10.40
CA LEU A 6 -49.26 8.23 10.80
C LEU A 6 -50.22 8.34 9.62
N PHE A 7 -49.77 8.97 8.53
CA PHE A 7 -50.52 9.03 7.29
C PHE A 7 -50.76 7.65 6.70
N LEU A 8 -49.75 6.77 6.73
CA LEU A 8 -49.90 5.38 6.31
C LEU A 8 -50.82 4.58 7.25
N GLU A 9 -50.75 4.78 8.55
CA GLU A 9 -51.55 4.05 9.56
C GLU A 9 -53.04 4.26 9.37
N ASN A 10 -53.44 5.47 8.93
CA ASN A 10 -54.82 5.79 8.62
C ASN A 10 -55.33 5.18 7.32
N ARG A 11 -54.44 4.67 6.44
CA ARG A 11 -54.83 4.13 5.13
C ARG A 11 -54.56 2.64 5.00
N ASP A 12 -53.47 2.17 5.50
CA ASP A 12 -53.02 0.77 5.33
C ASP A 12 -52.12 0.35 6.49
N ARG A 13 -52.72 -0.17 7.55
CA ARG A 13 -51.99 -0.65 8.74
C ARG A 13 -51.00 -1.77 8.43
N PHE A 14 -51.23 -2.56 7.37
CA PHE A 14 -50.29 -3.62 6.97
C PHE A 14 -49.03 -3.02 6.37
N ALA A 15 -49.16 -1.99 5.55
CA ALA A 15 -48.03 -1.30 4.95
C ALA A 15 -47.12 -0.65 6.00
N VAL A 16 -47.67 -0.14 7.10
CA VAL A 16 -46.87 0.44 8.21
C VAL A 16 -45.82 -0.54 8.74
N GLY A 17 -46.22 -1.81 8.92
CA GLY A 17 -45.32 -2.87 9.39
C GLY A 17 -44.11 -3.08 8.44
N LEU A 18 -44.34 -2.99 7.12
CA LEU A 18 -43.32 -3.12 6.11
C LEU A 18 -42.43 -1.87 6.05
N PHE A 19 -43.00 -0.67 6.08
CA PHE A 19 -42.25 0.58 6.04
C PHE A 19 -41.39 0.80 7.30
N ARG A 20 -41.77 0.28 8.45
CA ARG A 20 -40.95 0.32 9.70
C ARG A 20 -39.62 -0.44 9.59
N GLN A 21 -39.48 -1.33 8.60
CA GLN A 21 -38.23 -2.03 8.35
C GLN A 21 -37.21 -1.18 7.56
N PHE A 22 -37.63 -0.04 7.02
CA PHE A 22 -36.78 0.86 6.25
C PHE A 22 -36.30 2.04 7.12
N LEU A 23 -35.14 2.58 6.76
CA LEU A 23 -34.71 3.85 7.32
C LEU A 23 -35.52 4.97 6.66
N ILE A 24 -36.26 5.73 7.47
CA ILE A 24 -37.09 6.84 6.99
C ILE A 24 -36.62 8.12 7.67
N GLU A 25 -36.18 9.07 6.85
CA GLU A 25 -35.83 10.42 7.28
C GLU A 25 -36.86 11.41 6.74
N GLU A 26 -37.44 12.21 7.63
CA GLU A 26 -38.52 13.15 7.29
C GLU A 26 -38.12 14.58 7.62
N THR A 27 -38.28 15.45 6.64
CA THR A 27 -38.15 16.90 6.75
C THR A 27 -39.52 17.58 6.47
N PRO A 28 -39.67 18.90 6.68
CA PRO A 28 -40.95 19.58 6.43
C PRO A 28 -41.50 19.36 5.01
N ASN A 29 -40.63 19.28 4.00
CA ASN A 29 -41.03 19.21 2.59
C ASN A 29 -40.75 17.85 1.92
N ARG A 30 -40.05 16.93 2.58
CA ARG A 30 -39.55 15.70 1.94
C ARG A 30 -39.53 14.53 2.91
N VAL A 31 -39.80 13.35 2.38
CA VAL A 31 -39.57 12.05 3.04
C VAL A 31 -38.54 11.27 2.23
N LEU A 32 -37.44 10.86 2.84
CA LEU A 32 -36.43 9.96 2.27
C LEU A 32 -36.61 8.55 2.85
N ILE A 33 -36.82 7.58 2.00
CA ILE A 33 -36.97 6.16 2.36
C ILE A 33 -35.77 5.41 1.82
N ILE A 34 -35.01 4.76 2.70
CA ILE A 34 -33.83 3.98 2.33
C ILE A 34 -34.14 2.50 2.53
N THR A 35 -34.21 1.77 1.44
CA THR A 35 -34.46 0.32 1.44
C THR A 35 -33.16 -0.47 1.39
N PRO A 36 -33.06 -1.67 1.97
CA PRO A 36 -31.90 -2.55 1.87
C PRO A 36 -31.57 -2.97 0.44
N THR A 37 -32.57 -3.36 -0.35
CA THR A 37 -32.41 -3.96 -1.69
C THR A 37 -33.13 -3.16 -2.79
N LEU A 38 -32.71 -3.38 -4.06
CA LEU A 38 -33.38 -2.82 -5.24
C LEU A 38 -34.80 -3.35 -5.44
N GLU A 39 -35.03 -4.58 -5.06
CA GLU A 39 -36.37 -5.20 -5.16
C GLU A 39 -37.36 -4.49 -4.19
N GLN A 40 -36.94 -4.27 -2.96
CA GLN A 40 -37.70 -3.52 -1.98
C GLN A 40 -37.93 -2.06 -2.41
N LYS A 41 -36.95 -1.41 -3.07
CA LYS A 41 -37.11 -0.08 -3.64
C LYS A 41 -38.21 -0.08 -4.72
N ARG A 42 -38.19 -1.05 -5.63
CA ARG A 42 -39.23 -1.16 -6.67
C ARG A 42 -40.62 -1.32 -6.08
N TRP A 43 -40.74 -2.23 -5.11
CA TRP A 43 -41.99 -2.42 -4.39
C TRP A 43 -42.48 -1.13 -3.71
N VAL A 44 -41.61 -0.40 -3.00
CA VAL A 44 -41.94 0.89 -2.37
C VAL A 44 -42.40 1.93 -3.41
N LEU A 45 -41.72 2.03 -4.55
CA LEU A 45 -42.11 2.96 -5.62
C LEU A 45 -43.47 2.62 -6.24
N GLU A 46 -43.75 1.33 -6.46
CA GLU A 46 -45.06 0.86 -6.97
C GLU A 46 -46.15 1.16 -5.94
N TYR A 47 -45.90 0.88 -4.66
CA TYR A 47 -46.84 1.17 -3.58
C TYR A 47 -47.15 2.67 -3.49
N ILE A 48 -46.13 3.53 -3.54
CA ILE A 48 -46.29 5.00 -3.53
C ILE A 48 -47.16 5.46 -4.70
N ARG A 49 -46.87 5.02 -5.91
CA ARG A 49 -47.63 5.35 -7.13
C ARG A 49 -49.08 4.94 -7.04
N ALA A 50 -49.35 3.74 -6.50
CA ALA A 50 -50.69 3.18 -6.42
C ALA A 50 -51.54 3.79 -5.28
N ARG A 51 -50.96 4.20 -4.20
CA ARG A 51 -51.68 4.47 -2.96
C ARG A 51 -51.39 5.82 -2.25
N LEU A 52 -50.30 6.51 -2.64
CA LEU A 52 -49.84 7.73 -1.96
C LEU A 52 -49.70 8.94 -2.92
N SER A 53 -50.46 8.95 -4.00
CA SER A 53 -50.44 10.04 -5.00
C SER A 53 -50.88 11.40 -4.46
N ASP A 54 -51.59 11.43 -3.34
CA ASP A 54 -52.12 12.63 -2.67
C ASP A 54 -51.32 13.04 -1.42
N TYR A 55 -50.17 12.37 -1.16
CA TYR A 55 -49.30 12.80 -0.07
C TYR A 55 -48.56 14.09 -0.41
N GLN A 56 -48.62 15.08 0.45
CA GLN A 56 -48.23 16.45 0.16
C GLN A 56 -46.70 16.67 0.09
N LYS A 57 -45.89 15.81 0.69
CA LYS A 57 -44.44 15.93 0.68
C LYS A 57 -43.83 15.10 -0.45
N GLU A 58 -42.71 15.58 -0.98
CA GLU A 58 -41.93 14.81 -1.95
C GLU A 58 -41.38 13.53 -1.32
N ILE A 59 -41.63 12.37 -1.91
CA ILE A 59 -41.09 11.10 -1.44
C ILE A 59 -39.96 10.67 -2.36
N LEU A 60 -38.76 10.58 -1.78
CA LEU A 60 -37.57 10.01 -2.42
C LEU A 60 -37.31 8.61 -1.90
N VAL A 61 -37.09 7.66 -2.78
CA VAL A 61 -36.75 6.30 -2.43
C VAL A 61 -35.37 5.95 -2.96
N LYS A 62 -34.45 5.59 -2.07
CA LYS A 62 -33.12 5.10 -2.39
C LYS A 62 -32.97 3.66 -1.90
N SER A 63 -31.99 2.94 -2.45
CA SER A 63 -31.64 1.62 -1.97
C SER A 63 -30.18 1.60 -1.57
N LYS A 64 -29.85 0.97 -0.42
CA LYS A 64 -28.46 0.73 0.00
C LYS A 64 -27.69 -0.10 -1.02
N GLU A 65 -28.38 -0.99 -1.73
CA GLU A 65 -27.78 -1.78 -2.82
C GLU A 65 -27.46 -0.90 -4.04
N GLU A 66 -28.27 0.10 -4.32
CA GLU A 66 -28.06 1.07 -5.39
C GLU A 66 -26.91 2.04 -5.04
N GLU A 67 -26.86 2.52 -3.81
CA GLU A 67 -25.73 3.32 -3.29
C GLU A 67 -24.41 2.52 -3.37
N LYS A 68 -24.44 1.24 -3.01
CA LYS A 68 -23.30 0.34 -3.21
C LYS A 68 -22.95 0.14 -4.69
N ARG A 69 -23.95 0.05 -5.59
CA ARG A 69 -23.71 -0.07 -7.05
C ARG A 69 -23.25 1.23 -7.67
N GLU A 70 -23.65 2.38 -7.13
CA GLU A 70 -23.14 3.69 -7.56
C GLU A 70 -21.71 3.93 -7.07
N SER A 71 -21.35 3.50 -5.85
CA SER A 71 -19.98 3.50 -5.36
C SER A 71 -19.08 2.53 -6.16
N VAL A 72 -19.61 1.42 -6.64
CA VAL A 72 -18.92 0.50 -7.56
C VAL A 72 -18.76 1.09 -8.97
N LYS A 73 -19.60 2.06 -9.39
CA LYS A 73 -19.43 2.74 -10.69
C LYS A 73 -18.23 3.69 -10.70
N ASP A 74 -17.98 4.42 -9.62
CA ASP A 74 -16.79 5.28 -9.51
C ASP A 74 -15.53 4.51 -9.11
N GLY A 75 -15.67 3.29 -8.57
CA GLY A 75 -14.58 2.40 -8.17
C GLY A 75 -13.89 2.77 -6.87
N LEU A 76 -14.35 3.80 -6.17
CA LEU A 76 -13.71 4.29 -4.95
C LEU A 76 -13.99 3.39 -3.74
N LEU A 77 -12.98 3.26 -2.87
CA LEU A 77 -13.06 2.56 -1.58
C LEU A 77 -13.05 3.59 -0.44
N GLU A 78 -14.18 3.79 0.21
CA GLU A 78 -14.38 4.79 1.28
C GLU A 78 -13.44 4.63 2.47
N LYS A 79 -12.94 3.42 2.72
CA LYS A 79 -11.99 3.13 3.82
C LYS A 79 -10.66 3.85 3.70
N TYR A 80 -10.32 4.38 2.53
CA TYR A 80 -9.07 5.10 2.30
C TYR A 80 -9.34 6.60 2.27
N SER A 81 -8.80 7.29 3.26
CA SER A 81 -8.93 8.74 3.40
C SER A 81 -7.60 9.37 3.79
N PHE A 82 -7.51 10.69 3.69
CA PHE A 82 -6.32 11.42 4.14
C PHE A 82 -6.15 11.35 5.67
N GLU A 83 -7.25 11.26 6.41
CA GLU A 83 -7.27 11.23 7.87
C GLU A 83 -6.65 9.94 8.42
N ASN A 84 -6.75 8.83 7.70
CA ASN A 84 -6.20 7.55 8.12
C ASN A 84 -4.90 7.16 7.39
N PHE A 85 -4.32 8.10 6.62
CA PHE A 85 -2.99 7.95 6.04
C PHE A 85 -1.92 8.42 7.02
N VAL A 86 -0.94 7.56 7.32
CA VAL A 86 0.15 7.92 8.23
C VAL A 86 1.22 8.69 7.47
N VAL A 87 1.37 9.97 7.83
CA VAL A 87 2.35 10.87 7.23
C VAL A 87 3.68 10.80 7.98
N GLY A 88 4.77 10.70 7.24
CA GLY A 88 6.14 10.79 7.72
C GLY A 88 7.01 11.51 6.68
N LYS A 89 8.31 11.68 6.98
CA LYS A 89 9.23 12.44 6.11
C LYS A 89 9.29 11.92 4.67
N SER A 90 9.27 10.60 4.50
CA SER A 90 9.41 9.95 3.19
C SER A 90 8.17 10.02 2.29
N ASN A 91 6.99 10.41 2.83
CA ASN A 91 5.74 10.49 2.06
C ASN A 91 4.99 11.83 2.24
N GLU A 92 5.54 12.76 3.01
CA GLU A 92 4.90 14.06 3.31
C GLU A 92 4.61 14.88 2.06
N LEU A 93 5.57 14.96 1.14
CA LEU A 93 5.40 15.70 -0.11
C LEU A 93 4.26 15.10 -0.94
N ALA A 94 4.25 13.77 -1.09
CA ALA A 94 3.20 13.06 -1.82
C ALA A 94 1.83 13.30 -1.18
N TYR A 95 1.74 13.22 0.14
CA TYR A 95 0.51 13.53 0.88
C TYR A 95 0.02 14.97 0.60
N LYS A 96 0.89 15.97 0.74
CA LYS A 96 0.53 17.38 0.55
C LYS A 96 0.04 17.67 -0.86
N VAL A 97 0.74 17.18 -1.88
CA VAL A 97 0.34 17.36 -3.28
C VAL A 97 -0.99 16.67 -3.57
N CYS A 98 -1.16 15.41 -3.13
CA CYS A 98 -2.42 14.68 -3.30
C CYS A 98 -3.59 15.38 -2.61
N TYR A 99 -3.35 15.96 -1.43
CA TYR A 99 -4.36 16.72 -0.70
C TYR A 99 -4.78 17.98 -1.46
N GLU A 100 -3.83 18.74 -2.03
CA GLU A 100 -4.12 19.93 -2.83
C GLU A 100 -4.84 19.57 -4.15
N VAL A 101 -4.41 18.51 -4.85
CA VAL A 101 -5.11 18.00 -6.04
C VAL A 101 -6.57 17.65 -5.73
N SER A 102 -6.85 17.11 -4.57
CA SER A 102 -8.22 16.76 -4.17
C SER A 102 -9.13 17.98 -3.96
N LYS A 103 -8.55 19.14 -3.62
CA LYS A 103 -9.29 20.41 -3.44
C LYS A 103 -9.46 21.19 -4.74
N SER A 104 -8.40 21.20 -5.56
CA SER A 104 -8.31 22.01 -6.78
C SER A 104 -7.85 21.13 -7.93
N PRO A 105 -8.73 20.28 -8.49
CA PRO A 105 -8.40 19.43 -9.62
C PRO A 105 -7.94 20.24 -10.83
N GLY A 106 -6.91 19.74 -11.54
CA GLY A 106 -6.31 20.40 -12.70
C GLY A 106 -5.01 21.14 -12.40
N ILE A 107 -4.75 21.49 -11.12
CA ILE A 107 -3.55 22.26 -10.73
C ILE A 107 -2.24 21.54 -11.06
N TYR A 108 -2.22 20.21 -10.96
CA TYR A 108 -1.08 19.34 -11.29
C TYR A 108 -1.56 18.19 -12.18
N SER A 109 -1.92 18.47 -13.43
CA SER A 109 -2.40 17.43 -14.36
C SER A 109 -1.45 17.28 -15.56
N PRO A 110 -0.98 16.07 -15.85
CA PRO A 110 -1.14 14.85 -15.04
C PRO A 110 -0.28 14.83 -13.78
N LEU A 111 -0.74 14.11 -12.77
CA LEU A 111 0.05 13.72 -11.61
C LEU A 111 0.43 12.25 -11.74
N PHE A 112 1.70 11.92 -11.60
CA PHE A 112 2.18 10.54 -11.64
C PHE A 112 2.85 10.18 -10.32
N ILE A 113 2.27 9.21 -9.59
CA ILE A 113 2.75 8.75 -8.29
C ILE A 113 3.40 7.38 -8.46
N TYR A 114 4.65 7.25 -8.04
CA TYR A 114 5.37 5.99 -8.16
C TYR A 114 6.14 5.62 -6.90
N GLY A 115 6.58 4.36 -6.81
CA GLY A 115 7.34 3.83 -5.68
C GLY A 115 7.04 2.35 -5.45
N GLY A 116 7.78 1.69 -4.59
CA GLY A 116 7.70 0.25 -4.34
C GLY A 116 6.29 -0.25 -3.96
N VAL A 117 6.11 -1.56 -4.01
CA VAL A 117 4.83 -2.20 -3.69
C VAL A 117 4.50 -2.04 -2.20
N GLY A 118 3.23 -1.73 -1.90
CA GLY A 118 2.74 -1.66 -0.52
C GLY A 118 3.08 -0.36 0.23
N LEU A 119 3.48 0.72 -0.46
CA LEU A 119 3.84 2.01 0.15
C LEU A 119 2.65 2.98 0.35
N GLY A 120 1.43 2.58 0.00
CA GLY A 120 0.24 3.41 0.20
C GLY A 120 -0.18 4.25 -1.01
N LYS A 121 0.36 4.03 -2.22
CA LYS A 121 -0.02 4.73 -3.45
C LYS A 121 -1.52 4.64 -3.75
N THR A 122 -2.06 3.43 -3.77
CA THR A 122 -3.51 3.17 -3.95
C THR A 122 -4.34 3.86 -2.86
N HIS A 123 -3.84 3.94 -1.62
CA HIS A 123 -4.50 4.65 -0.54
C HIS A 123 -4.63 6.15 -0.87
N LEU A 124 -3.53 6.81 -1.24
CA LEU A 124 -3.56 8.23 -1.63
C LEU A 124 -4.46 8.46 -2.84
N LEU A 125 -4.46 7.56 -3.81
CA LEU A 125 -5.31 7.65 -4.99
C LEU A 125 -6.80 7.65 -4.61
N HIS A 126 -7.22 6.70 -3.76
CA HIS A 126 -8.59 6.68 -3.24
C HIS A 126 -8.89 7.88 -2.33
N ALA A 127 -7.94 8.34 -1.52
CA ALA A 127 -8.12 9.51 -0.66
C ALA A 127 -8.38 10.78 -1.49
N ILE A 128 -7.63 10.97 -2.60
CA ILE A 128 -7.93 12.04 -3.58
C ILE A 128 -9.38 11.93 -4.03
N GLY A 129 -9.78 10.74 -4.49
CA GLY A 129 -11.11 10.50 -5.04
C GLY A 129 -12.22 10.74 -4.04
N ASN A 130 -12.11 10.18 -2.84
CA ASN A 130 -13.13 10.30 -1.80
C ASN A 130 -13.32 11.77 -1.37
N ARG A 131 -12.21 12.49 -1.16
CA ARG A 131 -12.27 13.91 -0.79
C ARG A 131 -12.83 14.76 -1.91
N ALA A 132 -12.36 14.61 -3.14
CA ALA A 132 -12.86 15.36 -4.28
C ALA A 132 -14.36 15.11 -4.52
N LYS A 133 -14.80 13.85 -4.39
CA LYS A 133 -16.22 13.47 -4.46
C LYS A 133 -17.07 14.18 -3.38
N SER A 134 -16.55 14.29 -2.14
CA SER A 134 -17.22 15.03 -1.07
C SER A 134 -17.35 16.54 -1.36
N LEU A 135 -16.50 17.08 -2.22
CA LEU A 135 -16.53 18.46 -2.71
C LEU A 135 -17.40 18.64 -3.97
N GLY A 136 -18.04 17.57 -4.45
CA GLY A 136 -18.97 17.60 -5.58
C GLY A 136 -18.35 17.30 -6.95
N TYR A 137 -17.05 16.95 -7.04
CA TYR A 137 -16.41 16.57 -8.29
C TYR A 137 -16.81 15.17 -8.76
N LYS A 138 -16.89 14.99 -10.07
CA LYS A 138 -17.12 13.69 -10.69
C LYS A 138 -15.79 12.93 -10.81
N VAL A 139 -15.62 11.91 -10.01
CA VAL A 139 -14.39 11.10 -9.94
C VAL A 139 -14.61 9.72 -10.53
N LEU A 140 -13.62 9.22 -11.26
CA LEU A 140 -13.59 7.86 -11.76
C LEU A 140 -12.26 7.22 -11.41
N TYR A 141 -12.31 6.13 -10.64
CA TYR A 141 -11.16 5.27 -10.34
C TYR A 141 -11.24 4.00 -11.18
N ARG A 142 -10.11 3.59 -11.76
CA ARG A 142 -9.95 2.29 -12.43
C ARG A 142 -8.55 1.74 -12.19
N GLN A 143 -8.47 0.42 -12.10
CA GLN A 143 -7.20 -0.25 -12.31
C GLN A 143 -6.91 -0.38 -13.81
N ALA A 144 -5.63 -0.38 -14.20
CA ALA A 144 -5.25 -0.47 -15.61
C ALA A 144 -5.76 -1.77 -16.29
N ASN A 145 -5.89 -2.85 -15.52
CA ASN A 145 -6.48 -4.10 -16.03
C ASN A 145 -7.97 -3.97 -16.28
N ASP A 146 -8.73 -3.38 -15.34
CA ASP A 146 -10.17 -3.17 -15.49
C ASP A 146 -10.46 -2.25 -16.68
N PHE A 147 -9.68 -1.16 -16.82
CA PHE A 147 -9.74 -0.29 -17.98
C PHE A 147 -9.52 -1.05 -19.29
N SER A 148 -8.52 -1.94 -19.32
CA SER A 148 -8.23 -2.77 -20.49
C SER A 148 -9.40 -3.70 -20.83
N GLU A 149 -10.03 -4.30 -19.83
CA GLU A 149 -11.21 -5.15 -20.04
C GLU A 149 -12.44 -4.38 -20.52
N GLU A 150 -12.72 -3.20 -19.92
CA GLU A 150 -13.81 -2.32 -20.37
C GLU A 150 -13.62 -1.94 -21.84
N LEU A 151 -12.39 -1.60 -22.23
CA LEU A 151 -12.05 -1.27 -23.60
C LEU A 151 -12.28 -2.43 -24.56
N ILE A 152 -11.78 -3.63 -24.22
CA ILE A 152 -11.95 -4.82 -25.06
C ILE A 152 -13.44 -5.16 -25.24
N LYS A 153 -14.24 -5.07 -24.16
CA LYS A 153 -15.68 -5.29 -24.20
C LYS A 153 -16.38 -4.26 -25.10
N SER A 154 -15.96 -3.00 -25.02
CA SER A 154 -16.51 -1.91 -25.83
C SER A 154 -16.16 -2.06 -27.32
N LEU A 155 -14.92 -2.42 -27.63
CA LEU A 155 -14.49 -2.71 -29.01
C LEU A 155 -15.26 -3.87 -29.64
N LYS A 156 -15.47 -4.98 -28.88
CA LYS A 156 -16.26 -6.13 -29.36
C LYS A 156 -17.73 -5.77 -29.64
N LYS A 157 -18.27 -4.80 -28.92
CA LYS A 157 -19.66 -4.32 -29.10
C LYS A 157 -19.78 -3.20 -30.12
N GLY A 158 -18.68 -2.67 -30.65
CA GLY A 158 -18.68 -1.55 -31.59
C GLY A 158 -19.07 -0.19 -30.98
N ASN A 159 -19.03 -0.04 -29.64
CA ASN A 159 -19.45 1.18 -28.94
C ASN A 159 -18.33 1.92 -28.24
N ILE A 160 -17.15 1.98 -28.85
CA ILE A 160 -15.96 2.65 -28.28
C ILE A 160 -16.19 4.16 -28.02
N GLU A 161 -17.00 4.83 -28.83
CA GLU A 161 -17.31 6.25 -28.65
C GLU A 161 -18.15 6.50 -27.37
N GLU A 162 -19.00 5.57 -27.00
CA GLU A 162 -19.75 5.63 -25.75
C GLU A 162 -18.80 5.54 -24.55
N LEU A 163 -17.81 4.66 -24.61
CA LEU A 163 -16.78 4.52 -23.58
C LEU A 163 -15.95 5.81 -23.46
N ARG A 164 -15.48 6.36 -24.58
CA ARG A 164 -14.77 7.66 -24.59
C ARG A 164 -15.64 8.78 -24.02
N GLY A 165 -16.91 8.83 -24.42
CA GLY A 165 -17.88 9.77 -23.89
C GLY A 165 -18.09 9.63 -22.39
N TYR A 166 -18.07 8.42 -21.86
CA TYR A 166 -18.14 8.15 -20.41
C TYR A 166 -16.93 8.73 -19.67
N TYR A 167 -15.71 8.40 -20.11
CA TYR A 167 -14.48 8.93 -19.50
C TYR A 167 -14.33 10.47 -19.65
N SER A 168 -14.86 11.06 -20.72
CA SER A 168 -14.77 12.50 -20.95
C SER A 168 -15.66 13.37 -20.04
N LYS A 169 -16.57 12.75 -19.26
CA LYS A 169 -17.52 13.44 -18.38
C LYS A 169 -17.02 13.61 -16.96
N VAL A 170 -15.87 13.02 -16.62
CA VAL A 170 -15.32 13.12 -15.28
C VAL A 170 -14.47 14.37 -15.08
N ASP A 171 -14.40 14.85 -13.84
CA ASP A 171 -13.53 15.95 -13.47
C ASP A 171 -12.14 15.43 -13.08
N ILE A 172 -12.10 14.19 -12.55
CA ILE A 172 -10.87 13.53 -12.11
C ILE A 172 -10.86 12.08 -12.58
N LEU A 173 -9.82 11.69 -13.32
CA LEU A 173 -9.52 10.31 -13.65
C LEU A 173 -8.36 9.79 -12.78
N LEU A 174 -8.60 8.73 -12.04
CA LEU A 174 -7.64 8.03 -11.19
C LEU A 174 -7.35 6.66 -11.79
N LEU A 175 -6.14 6.44 -12.30
CA LEU A 175 -5.74 5.18 -12.92
C LEU A 175 -4.60 4.53 -12.13
N ASP A 176 -4.91 3.38 -11.52
CA ASP A 176 -3.98 2.63 -10.70
C ASP A 176 -3.26 1.54 -11.48
N ASP A 177 -2.04 1.24 -11.04
CA ASP A 177 -1.22 0.15 -11.57
C ASP A 177 -0.99 0.23 -13.09
N VAL A 178 -0.62 1.42 -13.61
CA VAL A 178 -0.44 1.66 -15.06
C VAL A 178 0.68 0.83 -15.69
N GLN A 179 1.59 0.24 -14.90
CA GLN A 179 2.58 -0.72 -15.40
C GLN A 179 1.93 -1.94 -16.08
N PHE A 180 0.68 -2.29 -15.75
CA PHE A 180 -0.05 -3.37 -16.42
C PHE A 180 -0.60 -3.02 -17.81
N LEU A 181 -0.32 -1.80 -18.30
CA LEU A 181 -0.54 -1.44 -19.70
C LEU A 181 0.59 -1.90 -20.63
N SER A 182 1.71 -2.37 -20.06
CA SER A 182 2.85 -2.93 -20.80
C SER A 182 2.39 -3.96 -21.84
N GLY A 183 2.86 -3.83 -23.08
CA GLY A 183 2.52 -4.71 -24.20
C GLY A 183 1.08 -4.60 -24.73
N LYS A 184 0.20 -3.76 -24.15
CA LYS A 184 -1.21 -3.61 -24.55
C LYS A 184 -1.42 -2.43 -25.52
N GLU A 185 -0.82 -2.47 -26.71
CA GLU A 185 -0.78 -1.35 -27.66
C GLU A 185 -2.14 -0.70 -27.90
N ARG A 186 -3.19 -1.49 -28.18
CA ARG A 186 -4.55 -0.94 -28.41
C ARG A 186 -5.09 -0.19 -27.21
N THR A 187 -4.83 -0.70 -26.01
CA THR A 187 -5.27 -0.05 -24.77
C THR A 187 -4.50 1.26 -24.55
N GLN A 188 -3.21 1.28 -24.85
CA GLN A 188 -2.38 2.49 -24.75
C GLN A 188 -2.85 3.57 -25.74
N VAL A 189 -3.22 3.22 -26.97
CA VAL A 189 -3.77 4.17 -27.95
C VAL A 189 -5.06 4.79 -27.46
N GLU A 190 -5.97 4.00 -26.92
CA GLU A 190 -7.25 4.52 -26.44
C GLU A 190 -7.10 5.35 -25.14
N LEU A 191 -6.21 4.92 -24.24
CA LEU A 191 -5.87 5.71 -23.06
C LEU A 191 -5.29 7.08 -23.46
N PHE A 192 -4.42 7.09 -24.47
CA PHE A 192 -3.86 8.35 -24.98
C PHE A 192 -4.96 9.29 -25.51
N ARG A 193 -5.95 8.78 -26.25
CA ARG A 193 -7.09 9.60 -26.74
C ARG A 193 -7.95 10.15 -25.60
N ILE A 194 -8.23 9.32 -24.59
CA ILE A 194 -8.98 9.75 -23.39
C ILE A 194 -8.18 10.83 -22.64
N PHE A 195 -6.87 10.62 -22.49
CA PHE A 195 -5.96 11.57 -21.87
C PHE A 195 -6.01 12.95 -22.57
N GLU A 196 -5.84 12.99 -23.91
CA GLU A 196 -5.92 14.22 -24.70
C GLU A 196 -7.27 14.93 -24.51
N GLY A 197 -8.36 14.17 -24.51
CA GLY A 197 -9.70 14.70 -24.32
C GLY A 197 -9.94 15.29 -22.93
N LEU A 198 -9.34 14.72 -21.88
CA LEU A 198 -9.39 15.25 -20.51
C LEU A 198 -8.47 16.47 -20.34
N GLN A 199 -7.26 16.41 -20.89
CA GLN A 199 -6.29 17.49 -20.82
C GLN A 199 -6.80 18.75 -21.55
N ALA A 200 -7.44 18.61 -22.71
CA ALA A 200 -8.07 19.72 -23.43
C ALA A 200 -9.18 20.43 -22.64
N LYS A 201 -9.72 19.78 -21.61
CA LYS A 201 -10.73 20.31 -20.70
C LYS A 201 -10.15 20.70 -19.34
N GLU A 202 -8.84 20.70 -19.21
CA GLU A 202 -8.13 21.01 -17.95
C GLU A 202 -8.56 20.11 -16.78
N ARG A 203 -8.93 18.84 -17.08
CA ARG A 203 -9.34 17.87 -16.07
C ARG A 203 -8.13 17.24 -15.38
N GLN A 204 -8.31 16.84 -14.14
CA GLN A 204 -7.25 16.18 -13.38
C GLN A 204 -7.11 14.72 -13.79
N ILE A 205 -5.86 14.31 -14.05
CA ILE A 205 -5.51 12.92 -14.28
C ILE A 205 -4.43 12.52 -13.27
N VAL A 206 -4.62 11.39 -12.60
CA VAL A 206 -3.65 10.84 -11.67
C VAL A 206 -3.33 9.41 -12.06
N PHE A 207 -2.05 9.14 -12.27
CA PHE A 207 -1.52 7.82 -12.56
C PHE A 207 -0.75 7.28 -11.36
N VAL A 208 -0.86 5.98 -11.13
CA VAL A 208 -0.09 5.28 -10.09
C VAL A 208 0.65 4.10 -10.69
N SER A 209 1.93 3.93 -10.33
CA SER A 209 2.78 2.81 -10.76
C SER A 209 3.66 2.30 -9.63
N ASP A 210 4.12 1.05 -9.74
CA ASP A 210 5.13 0.46 -8.86
C ASP A 210 6.55 0.96 -9.16
N ARG A 211 6.75 1.64 -10.31
CA ARG A 211 8.04 2.13 -10.81
C ARG A 211 7.92 3.45 -11.55
N HIS A 212 9.07 4.12 -11.76
CA HIS A 212 9.14 5.36 -12.52
C HIS A 212 8.66 5.16 -13.97
N PRO A 213 8.02 6.16 -14.64
CA PRO A 213 7.52 6.01 -16.01
C PRO A 213 8.54 5.48 -16.99
N LYS A 214 9.80 5.92 -16.91
CA LYS A 214 10.88 5.48 -17.79
C LYS A 214 11.27 3.99 -17.65
N ASP A 215 10.91 3.39 -16.51
CA ASP A 215 11.23 1.99 -16.19
C ASP A 215 10.06 1.04 -16.52
N ILE A 216 8.99 1.57 -17.11
CA ILE A 216 7.88 0.75 -17.59
C ILE A 216 8.20 0.32 -19.04
N GLU A 217 8.47 -0.96 -19.20
CA GLU A 217 8.75 -1.56 -20.51
C GLU A 217 7.51 -1.60 -21.41
N ASP A 218 7.67 -1.69 -22.71
CA ASP A 218 6.61 -1.85 -23.72
C ASP A 218 5.45 -0.83 -23.62
N ILE A 219 5.78 0.39 -23.24
CA ILE A 219 4.88 1.55 -23.30
C ILE A 219 5.29 2.46 -24.47
N SER A 220 4.31 2.89 -25.25
CA SER A 220 4.54 3.79 -26.38
C SER A 220 5.17 5.12 -25.94
N GLN A 221 6.10 5.64 -26.71
CA GLN A 221 6.79 6.90 -26.42
C GLN A 221 5.82 8.09 -26.24
N ARG A 222 4.68 8.07 -26.94
CA ARG A 222 3.63 9.09 -26.80
C ARG A 222 3.04 9.07 -25.38
N LEU A 223 2.72 7.88 -24.86
CA LEU A 223 2.12 7.75 -23.52
C LEU A 223 3.15 8.02 -22.42
N LEU A 224 4.41 7.56 -22.59
CA LEU A 224 5.52 7.89 -21.68
C LEU A 224 5.74 9.41 -21.58
N SER A 225 5.71 10.11 -22.72
CA SER A 225 5.81 11.57 -22.75
C SER A 225 4.70 12.22 -21.94
N ARG A 226 3.46 11.69 -22.02
CA ARG A 226 2.33 12.21 -21.24
C ARG A 226 2.45 11.90 -19.76
N PHE A 227 2.88 10.70 -19.38
CA PHE A 227 3.15 10.37 -17.97
C PHE A 227 4.18 11.31 -17.35
N SER A 228 5.17 11.73 -18.16
CA SER A 228 6.27 12.58 -17.71
C SER A 228 6.02 14.08 -17.90
N SER A 229 4.91 14.49 -18.53
CA SER A 229 4.64 15.91 -18.83
C SER A 229 4.16 16.72 -17.63
N GLY A 230 3.70 16.05 -16.58
CA GLY A 230 3.20 16.67 -15.36
C GLY A 230 4.12 16.49 -14.16
N LEU A 231 3.55 16.44 -12.97
CA LEU A 231 4.29 16.27 -11.74
C LEU A 231 4.55 14.79 -11.45
N LEU A 232 5.82 14.44 -11.24
CA LEU A 232 6.25 13.10 -10.81
C LEU A 232 6.50 13.10 -9.32
N LEU A 233 5.83 12.20 -8.58
CA LEU A 233 5.98 12.05 -7.13
C LEU A 233 6.43 10.65 -6.78
N GLU A 234 7.57 10.56 -6.11
CA GLU A 234 8.02 9.30 -5.51
C GLU A 234 7.48 9.16 -4.09
N ILE A 235 6.99 7.96 -3.77
CA ILE A 235 6.64 7.59 -2.40
C ILE A 235 7.67 6.60 -1.89
N GLY A 236 8.32 6.98 -0.78
CA GLY A 236 9.23 6.13 -0.02
C GLY A 236 8.64 5.68 1.32
N LEU A 237 9.42 4.86 2.01
CA LEU A 237 9.18 4.48 3.39
C LEU A 237 10.53 4.40 4.11
N ASP A 238 10.79 5.36 4.99
CA ASP A 238 11.96 5.35 5.87
C ASP A 238 11.65 4.69 7.23
N GLU A 239 12.66 4.49 8.03
CA GLU A 239 12.56 3.86 9.37
C GLU A 239 11.60 4.62 10.29
N ASP A 240 11.67 5.96 10.32
CA ASP A 240 10.83 6.79 11.19
C ASP A 240 9.36 6.73 10.78
N THR A 241 9.10 6.78 9.47
CA THR A 241 7.75 6.63 8.92
C THR A 241 7.23 5.20 9.15
N LYS A 242 8.06 4.17 8.95
CA LYS A 242 7.74 2.78 9.25
C LYS A 242 7.34 2.62 10.72
N LEU A 243 8.13 3.17 11.64
CA LEU A 243 7.84 3.14 13.08
C LEU A 243 6.47 3.77 13.40
N SER A 244 6.19 4.91 12.78
CA SER A 244 4.90 5.61 12.95
C SER A 244 3.74 4.77 12.44
N ILE A 245 3.91 4.11 11.29
CA ILE A 245 2.90 3.20 10.72
C ILE A 245 2.68 1.99 11.62
N VAL A 246 3.76 1.37 12.12
CA VAL A 246 3.66 0.22 13.04
C VAL A 246 2.87 0.59 14.28
N LYS A 247 3.19 1.71 14.94
CA LYS A 247 2.46 2.19 16.13
C LYS A 247 0.99 2.43 15.82
N HIS A 248 0.70 3.11 14.72
CA HIS A 248 -0.67 3.38 14.29
C HIS A 248 -1.45 2.10 14.00
N LYS A 249 -0.84 1.14 13.30
CA LYS A 249 -1.49 -0.14 12.97
C LYS A 249 -1.70 -1.03 14.19
N LEU A 250 -0.74 -1.08 15.13
CA LEU A 250 -0.93 -1.79 16.41
C LEU A 250 -2.15 -1.24 17.15
N LEU A 251 -2.26 0.09 17.28
CA LEU A 251 -3.40 0.75 17.90
C LEU A 251 -4.71 0.41 17.18
N LEU A 252 -4.73 0.51 15.85
CA LEU A 252 -5.92 0.25 15.03
C LEU A 252 -6.42 -1.20 15.19
N PHE A 253 -5.51 -2.16 15.35
CA PHE A 253 -5.86 -3.57 15.58
C PHE A 253 -6.13 -3.92 17.05
N GLY A 254 -6.04 -2.95 17.96
CA GLY A 254 -6.29 -3.14 19.40
C GLY A 254 -5.18 -3.93 20.09
N LEU A 255 -3.95 -3.82 19.61
CA LEU A 255 -2.76 -4.43 20.21
C LEU A 255 -1.97 -3.40 21.03
N PRO A 256 -1.21 -3.82 22.05
CA PRO A 256 -0.36 -2.92 22.83
C PRO A 256 0.65 -2.18 21.95
N VAL A 257 0.81 -0.86 22.20
CA VAL A 257 1.83 -0.03 21.54
C VAL A 257 3.01 0.17 22.50
N ASP A 258 3.49 -0.92 23.07
CA ASP A 258 4.69 -0.96 23.89
C ASP A 258 5.95 -1.30 23.08
N LYS A 259 7.10 -1.16 23.71
CA LYS A 259 8.40 -1.41 23.08
C LYS A 259 8.50 -2.84 22.53
N ARG A 260 7.96 -3.83 23.25
CA ARG A 260 8.03 -5.25 22.87
C ARG A 260 7.28 -5.52 21.57
N TYR A 261 6.03 -5.04 21.45
CA TYR A 261 5.24 -5.20 20.22
C TYR A 261 5.82 -4.43 19.05
N VAL A 262 6.26 -3.19 19.29
CA VAL A 262 6.86 -2.32 18.26
C VAL A 262 8.14 -2.95 17.73
N ASP A 263 9.10 -3.30 18.60
CA ASP A 263 10.39 -3.87 18.18
C ASP A 263 10.15 -5.20 17.44
N TYR A 264 9.23 -6.05 17.93
CA TYR A 264 8.92 -7.31 17.27
C TYR A 264 8.39 -7.13 15.85
N VAL A 265 7.50 -6.15 15.60
CA VAL A 265 7.01 -5.85 14.25
C VAL A 265 8.10 -5.22 13.39
N MET A 266 8.86 -4.27 13.93
CA MET A 266 9.96 -3.59 13.21
C MET A 266 11.04 -4.56 12.73
N GLU A 267 11.39 -5.54 13.54
CA GLU A 267 12.43 -6.55 13.24
C GLU A 267 11.96 -7.61 12.25
N ASN A 268 10.67 -7.95 12.24
CA ASN A 268 10.14 -9.06 11.45
C ASN A 268 9.39 -8.63 10.18
N THR A 269 9.38 -7.33 9.85
CA THR A 269 8.76 -6.83 8.63
C THR A 269 9.71 -5.95 7.82
N GLY A 270 9.56 -6.00 6.50
CA GLY A 270 10.26 -5.11 5.56
C GLY A 270 9.64 -3.72 5.47
N PHE A 271 9.95 -3.02 4.35
CA PHE A 271 9.45 -1.67 4.07
C PHE A 271 8.18 -1.73 3.19
N SER A 272 7.16 -2.46 3.66
CA SER A 272 5.85 -2.54 3.00
C SER A 272 4.72 -2.46 4.04
N VAL A 273 3.83 -1.50 3.87
CA VAL A 273 2.66 -1.31 4.77
C VAL A 273 1.73 -2.52 4.72
N ARG A 274 1.62 -3.18 3.56
CA ARG A 274 0.81 -4.42 3.41
C ARG A 274 1.41 -5.56 4.23
N GLU A 275 2.73 -5.71 4.21
CA GLU A 275 3.44 -6.72 5.00
C GLU A 275 3.29 -6.46 6.49
N ILE A 276 3.52 -5.21 6.94
CA ILE A 276 3.33 -4.77 8.32
C ILE A 276 1.91 -5.10 8.80
N GLU A 277 0.90 -4.74 8.01
CA GLU A 277 -0.50 -4.99 8.37
C GLU A 277 -0.83 -6.48 8.42
N GLY A 278 -0.34 -7.27 7.47
CA GLY A 278 -0.50 -8.73 7.44
C GLY A 278 0.15 -9.38 8.66
N PHE A 279 1.37 -8.96 9.01
CA PHE A 279 2.09 -9.47 10.17
C PHE A 279 1.41 -9.12 11.49
N ILE A 280 0.93 -7.87 11.65
CA ILE A 280 0.17 -7.44 12.85
C ILE A 280 -1.13 -8.24 12.99
N LYS A 281 -1.85 -8.53 11.91
CA LYS A 281 -3.04 -9.42 11.94
C LYS A 281 -2.68 -10.82 12.41
N THR A 282 -1.54 -11.34 11.97
CA THR A 282 -1.04 -12.64 12.42
C THR A 282 -0.74 -12.61 13.92
N ILE A 283 -0.02 -11.60 14.41
CA ILE A 283 0.25 -11.44 15.85
C ILE A 283 -1.03 -11.35 16.67
N LYS A 284 -2.05 -10.66 16.16
CA LYS A 284 -3.35 -10.56 16.85
C LYS A 284 -4.00 -11.93 17.07
N LEU A 285 -3.81 -12.87 16.16
CA LEU A 285 -4.40 -14.21 16.22
C LEU A 285 -3.53 -15.19 17.03
N THR A 286 -2.22 -15.09 16.88
CA THR A 286 -1.27 -16.09 17.44
C THR A 286 -0.55 -15.62 18.70
N GLY A 287 -0.68 -14.33 19.06
CA GLY A 287 0.19 -13.67 20.02
C GLY A 287 1.59 -13.42 19.44
N ILE A 288 2.40 -12.64 20.16
CA ILE A 288 3.83 -12.63 19.90
C ILE A 288 4.34 -14.03 20.22
N LYS A 289 4.79 -14.76 19.22
CA LYS A 289 5.57 -15.97 19.50
C LYS A 289 6.82 -15.49 20.22
N GLU A 290 6.90 -15.78 21.50
CA GLU A 290 8.19 -15.80 22.15
C GLU A 290 8.96 -16.94 21.48
N GLU A 291 9.63 -16.64 20.37
CA GLU A 291 10.87 -17.36 20.19
C GLU A 291 11.66 -16.98 21.44
N PRO A 292 12.13 -17.98 22.25
CA PRO A 292 13.14 -17.70 23.24
C PRO A 292 14.15 -16.86 22.47
N LYS A 293 14.55 -15.68 22.99
CA LYS A 293 15.61 -14.89 22.37
C LYS A 293 16.63 -15.91 21.93
N ARG A 294 16.58 -16.35 20.69
CA ARG A 294 17.74 -16.93 20.05
C ARG A 294 18.67 -15.74 20.09
N GLU A 295 19.44 -15.69 21.18
CA GLU A 295 20.66 -14.92 21.20
C GLU A 295 21.27 -15.30 19.88
N ARG A 296 21.18 -14.36 18.92
CA ARG A 296 21.60 -14.65 17.54
C ARG A 296 23.02 -15.13 17.70
N LYS A 297 23.23 -16.43 17.51
CA LYS A 297 24.54 -17.05 17.72
C LYS A 297 25.59 -16.28 16.93
N GLU A 298 25.18 -15.71 15.76
CA GLU A 298 26.00 -14.84 14.96
C GLU A 298 26.37 -13.52 15.67
N GLU A 299 25.47 -12.85 16.37
CA GLU A 299 25.78 -11.61 17.10
C GLU A 299 26.69 -11.87 18.29
N LYS A 300 26.46 -12.97 19.04
CA LYS A 300 27.38 -13.42 20.09
C LYS A 300 28.75 -13.76 19.53
N LEU A 301 28.80 -14.42 18.39
CA LEU A 301 30.05 -14.72 17.71
C LEU A 301 30.79 -13.44 17.34
N LEU A 302 30.12 -12.49 16.71
CA LEU A 302 30.70 -11.19 16.35
C LEU A 302 31.22 -10.46 17.59
N PHE A 303 30.46 -10.45 18.69
CA PHE A 303 30.88 -9.84 19.94
C PHE A 303 32.15 -10.48 20.51
N LEU A 304 32.23 -11.81 20.53
CA LEU A 304 33.41 -12.53 21.05
C LEU A 304 34.66 -12.27 20.20
N VAL A 305 34.51 -12.27 18.86
CA VAL A 305 35.61 -11.95 17.95
C VAL A 305 36.03 -10.47 18.11
N ALA A 306 35.09 -9.54 18.11
CA ALA A 306 35.39 -8.13 18.29
C ALA A 306 36.13 -7.87 19.61
N ARG A 307 35.66 -8.45 20.71
CA ARG A 307 36.29 -8.36 22.05
C ARG A 307 37.72 -8.90 22.05
N HIS A 308 37.97 -10.00 21.37
CA HIS A 308 39.33 -10.59 21.27
C HIS A 308 40.34 -9.62 20.62
N PHE A 309 39.85 -8.85 19.62
CA PHE A 309 40.64 -7.84 18.91
C PHE A 309 40.57 -6.43 19.54
N ASN A 310 39.93 -6.29 20.70
CA ASN A 310 39.65 -5.02 21.35
C ASN A 310 38.99 -3.98 20.44
N LEU A 311 37.91 -4.44 19.76
CA LEU A 311 37.05 -3.73 18.80
C LEU A 311 35.61 -3.72 19.28
N ARG A 312 34.79 -2.83 18.71
CA ARG A 312 33.33 -2.88 18.81
C ARG A 312 32.77 -3.75 17.68
N VAL A 313 31.57 -4.29 17.86
CA VAL A 313 30.88 -5.09 16.81
C VAL A 313 30.67 -4.26 15.55
N GLU A 314 30.34 -2.98 15.71
CA GLU A 314 30.13 -2.05 14.60
C GLU A 314 31.40 -1.86 13.75
N ASP A 315 32.58 -1.98 14.35
CA ASP A 315 33.85 -1.86 13.62
C ASP A 315 34.06 -3.01 12.64
N LEU A 316 33.53 -4.19 12.95
CA LEU A 316 33.57 -5.35 12.04
C LEU A 316 32.71 -5.14 10.77
N ARG A 317 31.75 -4.21 10.80
CA ARG A 317 30.88 -3.90 9.65
C ARG A 317 31.39 -2.75 8.79
N LYS A 318 32.39 -1.98 9.29
CA LYS A 318 32.97 -0.83 8.55
C LYS A 318 33.81 -1.28 7.35
N ASP A 319 33.76 -0.50 6.28
CA ASP A 319 34.71 -0.61 5.18
C ASP A 319 35.98 0.14 5.53
N THR A 320 37.01 -0.61 5.94
CA THR A 320 38.30 -0.05 6.34
C THR A 320 39.44 -0.95 5.88
N LYS A 321 40.59 -0.31 5.59
CA LYS A 321 41.86 -1.00 5.26
C LYS A 321 42.72 -1.27 6.50
N GLU A 322 42.26 -0.90 7.69
CA GLU A 322 42.98 -1.17 8.94
C GLU A 322 43.16 -2.67 9.14
N ARG A 323 44.43 -3.10 9.21
CA ARG A 323 44.80 -4.53 9.20
C ARG A 323 44.16 -5.32 10.35
N ARG A 324 44.05 -4.71 11.54
CA ARG A 324 43.42 -5.33 12.72
C ARG A 324 41.95 -5.59 12.52
N ILE A 325 41.18 -4.60 12.04
CA ILE A 325 39.75 -4.71 11.78
C ILE A 325 39.50 -5.70 10.63
N SER A 326 40.27 -5.60 9.55
CA SER A 326 40.16 -6.50 8.42
C SER A 326 40.41 -7.95 8.82
N THR A 327 41.42 -8.23 9.65
CA THR A 327 41.70 -9.58 10.15
C THR A 327 40.58 -10.10 11.04
N ALA A 328 40.09 -9.31 11.98
CA ALA A 328 38.99 -9.67 12.85
C ALA A 328 37.71 -9.97 12.06
N LYS A 329 37.41 -9.15 11.05
CA LYS A 329 36.28 -9.33 10.12
C LYS A 329 36.35 -10.64 9.34
N GLN A 330 37.52 -10.98 8.79
CA GLN A 330 37.74 -12.22 8.06
C GLN A 330 37.57 -13.43 8.97
N ILE A 331 38.09 -13.40 10.20
CA ILE A 331 37.94 -14.47 11.19
C ILE A 331 36.47 -14.64 11.60
N ALA A 332 35.74 -13.53 11.80
CA ALA A 332 34.31 -13.58 12.11
C ALA A 332 33.52 -14.26 10.98
N MET A 333 33.79 -13.92 9.71
CA MET A 333 33.18 -14.58 8.55
C MET A 333 33.54 -16.08 8.49
N TYR A 334 34.77 -16.43 8.74
CA TYR A 334 35.23 -17.81 8.81
C TYR A 334 34.48 -18.61 9.88
N PHE A 335 34.31 -18.08 11.09
CA PHE A 335 33.57 -18.74 12.16
C PHE A 335 32.05 -18.80 11.87
N CYS A 336 31.46 -17.78 11.23
CA CYS A 336 30.09 -17.88 10.77
C CYS A 336 29.88 -19.05 9.80
N LYS A 337 30.87 -19.32 8.92
CA LYS A 337 30.83 -20.47 8.02
C LYS A 337 31.04 -21.80 8.75
N THR A 338 32.10 -21.89 9.54
CA THR A 338 32.55 -23.18 10.12
C THR A 338 31.80 -23.60 11.37
N LEU A 339 31.33 -22.64 12.19
CA LEU A 339 30.65 -22.94 13.46
C LEU A 339 29.14 -22.83 13.36
N LEU A 340 28.62 -21.89 12.56
CA LEU A 340 27.17 -21.66 12.42
C LEU A 340 26.59 -22.21 11.11
N ASN A 341 27.45 -22.75 10.23
CA ASN A 341 27.08 -23.32 8.93
C ASN A 341 26.28 -22.38 8.02
N MET A 342 26.54 -21.07 8.14
CA MET A 342 25.87 -20.06 7.32
C MET A 342 26.29 -20.15 5.84
N SER A 343 25.40 -19.79 4.93
CA SER A 343 25.73 -19.63 3.52
C SER A 343 26.60 -18.39 3.28
N TYR A 344 27.39 -18.37 2.19
CA TYR A 344 28.21 -17.20 1.85
C TYR A 344 27.39 -15.93 1.65
N LEU A 345 26.16 -16.07 1.15
CA LEU A 345 25.24 -14.95 0.96
C LEU A 345 24.74 -14.37 2.29
N GLU A 346 24.37 -15.23 3.24
CA GLU A 346 23.97 -14.80 4.59
C GLU A 346 25.11 -14.11 5.32
N ILE A 347 26.34 -14.65 5.21
CA ILE A 347 27.55 -14.05 5.78
C ILE A 347 27.79 -12.67 5.15
N ALA A 348 27.74 -12.55 3.82
CA ALA A 348 27.93 -11.26 3.14
C ALA A 348 26.92 -10.22 3.63
N LYS A 349 25.63 -10.57 3.72
CA LYS A 349 24.56 -9.69 4.23
C LYS A 349 24.80 -9.27 5.69
N LEU A 350 25.27 -10.16 6.56
CA LEU A 350 25.59 -9.86 7.96
C LEU A 350 26.65 -8.75 8.08
N PHE A 351 27.55 -8.64 7.10
CA PHE A 351 28.60 -7.64 7.02
C PHE A 351 28.30 -6.48 6.05
N GLY A 352 27.01 -6.32 5.65
CA GLY A 352 26.56 -5.20 4.81
C GLY A 352 27.00 -5.28 3.35
N LYS A 353 27.24 -6.50 2.84
CA LYS A 353 27.62 -6.75 1.43
C LYS A 353 26.52 -7.52 0.70
N SER A 354 26.29 -7.16 -0.57
CA SER A 354 25.32 -7.83 -1.44
C SER A 354 25.89 -9.03 -2.17
N ASP A 355 27.23 -9.09 -2.35
CA ASP A 355 27.90 -10.13 -3.12
C ASP A 355 28.52 -11.20 -2.21
N HIS A 356 28.15 -12.45 -2.45
CA HIS A 356 28.67 -13.62 -1.74
C HIS A 356 30.17 -13.87 -1.95
N THR A 357 30.75 -13.40 -3.07
CA THR A 357 32.17 -13.53 -3.39
C THR A 357 33.04 -12.85 -2.34
N TYR A 358 32.55 -11.77 -1.74
CA TYR A 358 33.26 -11.09 -0.65
C TYR A 358 33.50 -12.01 0.56
N ALA A 359 32.49 -12.74 1.00
CA ALA A 359 32.61 -13.70 2.10
C ALA A 359 33.49 -14.89 1.71
N LEU A 360 33.37 -15.40 0.47
CA LEU A 360 34.18 -16.50 -0.06
C LEU A 360 35.68 -16.16 -0.01
N TYR A 361 36.07 -15.01 -0.54
CA TYR A 361 37.47 -14.56 -0.51
C TYR A 361 37.99 -14.34 0.89
N ALA A 362 37.20 -13.75 1.78
CA ALA A 362 37.58 -13.52 3.16
C ALA A 362 37.89 -14.84 3.91
N ILE A 363 37.03 -15.84 3.74
CA ILE A 363 37.16 -17.15 4.35
C ILE A 363 38.38 -17.89 3.79
N LYS A 364 38.53 -17.93 2.48
CA LYS A 364 39.70 -18.57 1.82
C LYS A 364 41.01 -17.98 2.31
N ARG A 365 41.07 -16.66 2.50
CA ARG A 365 42.25 -15.98 3.01
C ARG A 365 42.60 -16.36 4.46
N VAL A 366 41.61 -16.66 5.31
CA VAL A 366 41.86 -17.19 6.66
C VAL A 366 42.40 -18.62 6.60
N GLU A 367 41.87 -19.46 5.73
CA GLU A 367 42.31 -20.85 5.51
C GLU A 367 43.76 -20.90 5.02
N GLU A 368 44.10 -20.09 4.01
CA GLU A 368 45.47 -19.97 3.48
C GLU A 368 46.44 -19.50 4.58
N LYS A 369 46.06 -18.48 5.34
CA LYS A 369 46.90 -17.95 6.41
C LYS A 369 47.09 -18.92 7.56
N ARG A 370 46.06 -19.73 7.90
CA ARG A 370 46.12 -20.79 8.88
C ARG A 370 47.17 -21.86 8.53
N LEU A 371 47.30 -22.21 7.26
CA LEU A 371 48.27 -23.21 6.79
C LEU A 371 49.73 -22.68 6.80
N GLY A 372 49.92 -21.38 6.61
CA GLY A 372 51.24 -20.74 6.51
C GLY A 372 51.81 -20.14 7.79
N ASP A 373 50.97 -19.88 8.81
CA ASP A 373 51.37 -19.16 10.02
C ASP A 373 50.91 -19.88 11.31
N LYS A 374 51.83 -20.66 11.93
CA LYS A 374 51.56 -21.40 13.16
C LYS A 374 51.08 -20.54 14.33
N LYS A 375 51.52 -19.28 14.43
CA LYS A 375 51.04 -18.36 15.50
C LYS A 375 49.59 -17.93 15.23
N PHE A 376 49.25 -17.69 13.99
CA PHE A 376 47.89 -17.36 13.58
C PHE A 376 46.96 -18.58 13.81
N GLU A 377 47.40 -19.78 13.47
CA GLU A 377 46.64 -21.00 13.71
C GLU A 377 46.37 -21.22 15.22
N TYR A 378 47.38 -21.07 16.07
CA TYR A 378 47.20 -21.21 17.51
C TYR A 378 46.21 -20.18 18.07
N MET A 379 46.33 -18.92 17.66
CA MET A 379 45.38 -17.83 18.04
C MET A 379 43.96 -18.18 17.59
N LEU A 380 43.79 -18.67 16.36
CA LEU A 380 42.48 -19.06 15.80
C LEU A 380 41.86 -20.23 16.60
N GLN A 381 42.64 -21.25 16.97
CA GLN A 381 42.17 -22.37 17.78
C GLN A 381 41.75 -21.96 19.19
N VAL A 382 42.50 -21.05 19.85
CA VAL A 382 42.13 -20.52 21.16
C VAL A 382 40.82 -19.73 21.08
N LEU A 383 40.68 -18.90 20.06
CA LEU A 383 39.47 -18.09 19.86
C LEU A 383 38.27 -18.99 19.51
N GLU A 384 38.46 -20.00 18.67
CA GLU A 384 37.43 -20.99 18.32
C GLU A 384 36.93 -21.71 19.55
N LYS A 385 37.83 -22.20 20.41
CA LYS A 385 37.50 -22.88 21.70
C LYS A 385 36.64 -21.96 22.59
N ASN A 386 36.99 -20.68 22.68
CA ASN A 386 36.24 -19.73 23.47
C ASN A 386 34.85 -19.45 22.89
N VAL A 387 34.75 -19.31 21.55
CA VAL A 387 33.49 -19.12 20.86
C VAL A 387 32.57 -20.34 21.00
N ARG A 388 33.11 -21.57 20.81
CA ARG A 388 32.34 -22.82 21.00
C ARG A 388 31.79 -22.93 22.43
N ARG A 389 32.60 -22.64 23.45
CA ARG A 389 32.18 -22.73 24.87
C ARG A 389 31.02 -21.80 25.21
N VAL A 390 30.88 -20.68 24.48
CA VAL A 390 29.83 -19.70 24.75
C VAL A 390 28.60 -19.90 23.89
N LEU A 391 28.75 -20.48 22.67
CA LEU A 391 27.65 -20.67 21.72
C LEU A 391 26.98 -22.04 21.81
N PHE A 392 27.70 -23.03 22.30
CA PHE A 392 27.26 -24.45 22.38
C PHE A 392 27.50 -25.03 23.78
#